data_7c249fd8bd1f416f651efe88e640647e
#
_entry.id   7c249fd8bd1f416f651efe88e640647e
#
_cell.length_a   1.000
_cell.length_b   1.000
_cell.length_c   1.000
_cell.angle_alpha   90.00
_cell.angle_beta   90.00
_cell.angle_gamma   90.00
#
_symmetry.space_group_name_H-M   'P 1'
#
loop_
_entity.id
_entity.type
_entity.pdbx_description
1 polymer ?
#
loop_
_entity_poly.entity_id
_entity_poly.type
_entity_poly.pdbx_seq_one_letter_code
_entity_poly.pdbx_strand_id
1 'polypeptide(L)'
;MKSRLKGNQKRLQYTQYKFIEPAHWTSWAFFTLLHAGDIHYTNKALKYSCVYEVNPLLPNRPNMERLVAHKVVTLVPVYHPVFNRHVVTDRQIRQASMFMALVIMHNKKVLDRVERNIDKCPKISTL
;
A
#
# COMPACT_ATOMS: atom_id res chain seq x y z
N MET A 1 -0.84 -41.23 -37.23
CA MET A 1 -1.73 -40.78 -36.15
C MET A 1 -1.01 -40.50 -34.84
N LYS A 2 -0.06 -41.27 -34.38
CA LYS A 2 0.71 -41.05 -33.13
C LYS A 2 1.58 -39.75 -33.16
N SER A 3 2.07 -39.29 -34.30
CA SER A 3 2.89 -38.06 -34.39
C SER A 3 2.06 -36.78 -34.25
N ARG A 4 0.80 -36.76 -34.70
CA ARG A 4 -0.10 -35.62 -34.55
C ARG A 4 -0.56 -35.42 -33.10
N LEU A 5 -0.75 -36.49 -32.36
CA LEU A 5 -1.12 -36.41 -30.95
C LEU A 5 0.01 -35.87 -30.07
N LYS A 6 1.27 -36.24 -30.37
CA LYS A 6 2.44 -35.67 -29.68
C LYS A 6 2.63 -34.18 -29.92
N GLY A 7 2.33 -33.69 -31.14
CA GLY A 7 2.39 -32.27 -31.48
C GLY A 7 1.34 -31.44 -30.74
N ASN A 8 0.11 -31.96 -30.61
CA ASN A 8 -0.96 -31.29 -29.88
C ASN A 8 -0.75 -31.30 -28.36
N GLN A 9 -0.20 -32.38 -27.82
CA GLN A 9 0.16 -32.41 -26.39
C GLN A 9 1.27 -31.41 -26.05
N LYS A 10 2.29 -31.24 -26.90
CA LYS A 10 3.31 -30.22 -26.71
C LYS A 10 2.73 -28.79 -26.79
N ARG A 11 1.81 -28.54 -27.74
CA ARG A 11 1.12 -27.25 -27.83
C ARG A 11 0.26 -26.97 -26.60
N LEU A 12 -0.45 -27.95 -26.08
CA LEU A 12 -1.26 -27.82 -24.85
C LEU A 12 -0.39 -27.56 -23.62
N GLN A 13 0.79 -28.17 -23.53
CA GLN A 13 1.74 -27.90 -22.46
C GLN A 13 2.30 -26.47 -22.51
N TYR A 14 2.63 -25.95 -23.71
CA TYR A 14 3.12 -24.58 -23.87
C TYR A 14 2.06 -23.52 -23.57
N THR A 15 0.79 -23.79 -23.75
CA THR A 15 -0.31 -22.88 -23.43
C THR A 15 -0.66 -22.85 -21.95
N GLN A 16 -0.22 -23.85 -21.15
CA GLN A 16 -0.45 -23.89 -19.71
C GLN A 16 0.55 -23.07 -18.89
N TYR A 17 1.73 -22.79 -19.43
CA TYR A 17 2.74 -21.96 -18.78
C TYR A 17 2.61 -20.51 -19.23
N LYS A 18 1.76 -19.77 -18.59
CA LYS A 18 1.72 -18.32 -18.77
C LYS A 18 2.94 -17.72 -18.06
N PHE A 19 3.83 -17.11 -18.81
CA PHE A 19 4.94 -16.36 -18.22
C PHE A 19 4.37 -15.18 -17.42
N ILE A 20 4.66 -15.16 -16.12
CA ILE A 20 4.23 -14.08 -15.23
C ILE A 20 5.46 -13.21 -14.99
N GLU A 21 5.43 -12.00 -15.51
CA GLU A 21 6.48 -11.01 -15.23
C GLU A 21 6.33 -10.47 -13.81
N PRO A 22 7.40 -10.52 -12.99
CA PRO A 22 7.40 -9.86 -11.70
C PRO A 22 7.33 -8.35 -11.86
N ALA A 23 6.84 -7.66 -10.84
CA ALA A 23 6.78 -6.20 -10.82
C ALA A 23 8.18 -5.59 -10.96
N HIS A 24 8.29 -4.51 -11.75
CA HIS A 24 9.52 -3.75 -11.90
C HIS A 24 9.90 -3.06 -10.59
N TRP A 25 11.21 -2.88 -10.36
CA TRP A 25 11.70 -2.18 -9.17
C TRP A 25 11.17 -0.75 -9.05
N THR A 26 10.94 -0.05 -10.17
CA THR A 26 10.35 1.29 -10.19
C THR A 26 8.93 1.31 -9.64
N SER A 27 8.12 0.30 -9.94
CA SER A 27 6.77 0.14 -9.39
C SER A 27 6.80 -0.10 -7.87
N TRP A 28 7.75 -0.90 -7.39
CA TRP A 28 7.99 -1.12 -5.97
C TRP A 28 8.45 0.15 -5.26
N ALA A 29 9.38 0.90 -5.86
CA ALA A 29 9.87 2.16 -5.31
C ALA A 29 8.72 3.18 -5.17
N PHE A 30 7.89 3.32 -6.19
CA PHE A 30 6.74 4.21 -6.17
C PHE A 30 5.72 3.79 -5.10
N PHE A 31 5.41 2.50 -4.99
CA PHE A 31 4.54 1.95 -3.96
C PHE A 31 5.05 2.26 -2.54
N THR A 32 6.35 2.10 -2.31
CA THR A 32 7.00 2.42 -1.03
C THR A 32 6.91 3.91 -0.70
N LEU A 33 7.15 4.78 -1.68
CA LEU A 33 7.03 6.23 -1.52
C LEU A 33 5.59 6.67 -1.18
N LEU A 34 4.59 6.01 -1.76
CA LEU A 34 3.19 6.27 -1.41
C LEU A 34 2.89 5.91 0.05
N HIS A 35 3.43 4.82 0.56
CA HIS A 35 3.29 4.49 1.98
C HIS A 35 3.97 5.50 2.91
N ALA A 36 5.12 6.04 2.51
CA ALA A 36 5.76 7.13 3.24
C ALA A 36 4.91 8.40 3.24
N GLY A 37 4.29 8.72 2.11
CA GLY A 37 3.34 9.84 1.99
C GLY A 37 2.11 9.66 2.87
N ASP A 38 1.55 8.47 2.95
CA ASP A 38 0.44 8.14 3.83
C ASP A 38 0.78 8.38 5.30
N ILE A 39 1.94 7.90 5.75
CA ILE A 39 2.44 8.16 7.11
C ILE A 39 2.56 9.66 7.37
N HIS A 40 3.14 10.41 6.42
CA HIS A 40 3.36 11.84 6.56
C HIS A 40 2.05 12.61 6.77
N TYR A 41 1.06 12.40 5.90
CA TYR A 41 -0.23 13.09 5.99
C TYR A 41 -1.04 12.64 7.21
N THR A 42 -1.02 11.36 7.53
CA THR A 42 -1.68 10.82 8.72
C THR A 42 -1.09 11.43 9.99
N ASN A 43 0.23 11.45 10.11
CA ASN A 43 0.91 12.05 11.27
C ASN A 43 0.61 13.55 11.41
N LYS A 44 0.59 14.28 10.30
CA LYS A 44 0.20 15.70 10.31
C LYS A 44 -1.25 15.90 10.75
N ALA A 45 -2.18 15.13 10.21
CA ALA A 45 -3.60 15.24 10.52
C ALA A 45 -3.91 14.90 11.98
N LEU A 46 -3.22 13.90 12.56
CA LEU A 46 -3.40 13.46 13.94
C LEU A 46 -2.96 14.49 14.99
N LYS A 47 -2.24 15.54 14.60
CA LYS A 47 -1.90 16.67 15.49
C LYS A 47 -3.09 17.57 15.80
N TYR A 48 -4.19 17.43 15.08
CA TYR A 48 -5.40 18.20 15.30
C TYR A 48 -6.38 17.45 16.21
N SER A 49 -7.04 18.17 17.10
CA SER A 49 -7.86 17.61 18.19
C SER A 49 -9.06 16.79 17.70
N CYS A 50 -9.64 17.13 16.55
CA CYS A 50 -10.81 16.48 16.00
C CYS A 50 -10.47 15.28 15.07
N VAL A 51 -9.20 15.00 14.84
CA VAL A 51 -8.76 13.88 13.99
C VAL A 51 -8.28 12.72 14.86
N TYR A 52 -8.70 11.52 14.53
CA TYR A 52 -8.27 10.30 15.20
C TYR A 52 -8.07 9.16 14.17
N GLU A 53 -7.25 8.20 14.55
CA GLU A 53 -7.00 7.01 13.73
C GLU A 53 -8.21 6.06 13.81
N VAL A 54 -8.68 5.59 12.66
CA VAL A 54 -9.81 4.66 12.57
C VAL A 54 -9.37 3.20 12.47
N ASN A 55 -8.08 2.94 12.25
CA ASN A 55 -7.57 1.58 12.19
C ASN A 55 -7.59 0.95 13.60
N PRO A 56 -8.36 -0.15 13.82
CA PRO A 56 -8.50 -0.76 15.13
C PRO A 56 -7.20 -1.38 15.68
N LEU A 57 -6.19 -1.59 14.83
CA LEU A 57 -4.89 -2.12 15.23
C LEU A 57 -3.96 -1.04 15.80
N LEU A 58 -4.35 0.21 15.71
CA LEU A 58 -3.61 1.36 16.22
C LEU A 58 -4.42 2.07 17.32
N PRO A 59 -3.76 2.74 18.27
CA PRO A 59 -4.46 3.62 19.19
C PRO A 59 -5.09 4.81 18.46
N ASN A 60 -6.05 5.47 19.04
CA ASN A 60 -6.74 6.62 18.43
C ASN A 60 -5.80 7.77 18.02
N ARG A 61 -4.66 7.89 18.69
CA ARG A 61 -3.62 8.88 18.40
C ARG A 61 -2.25 8.23 18.46
N PRO A 62 -1.87 7.45 17.44
CA PRO A 62 -0.55 6.85 17.38
C PRO A 62 0.51 7.93 17.15
N ASN A 63 1.67 7.75 17.77
CA ASN A 63 2.85 8.55 17.46
C ASN A 63 3.49 8.08 16.14
N MET A 64 4.49 8.82 15.66
CA MET A 64 5.20 8.49 14.42
C MET A 64 5.81 7.09 14.46
N GLU A 65 6.42 6.70 15.58
CA GLU A 65 7.03 5.38 15.74
C GLU A 65 6.03 4.24 15.56
N ARG A 66 4.83 4.37 16.13
CA ARG A 66 3.76 3.38 15.98
C ARG A 66 3.22 3.32 14.56
N LEU A 67 3.09 4.45 13.89
CA LEU A 67 2.68 4.50 12.48
C LEU A 67 3.70 3.80 11.59
N VAL A 68 4.99 4.10 11.77
CA VAL A 68 6.08 3.47 11.02
C VAL A 68 6.15 1.97 11.33
N ALA A 69 6.12 1.58 12.61
CA ALA A 69 6.16 0.18 13.02
C ALA A 69 5.00 -0.61 12.43
N HIS A 70 3.78 -0.06 12.45
CA HIS A 70 2.61 -0.69 11.84
C HIS A 70 2.79 -0.89 10.34
N LYS A 71 3.29 0.12 9.63
CA LYS A 71 3.57 0.01 8.18
C LYS A 71 4.64 -1.04 7.89
N VAL A 72 5.71 -1.08 8.65
CA VAL A 72 6.77 -2.09 8.49
C VAL A 72 6.21 -3.50 8.69
N VAL A 73 5.45 -3.72 9.74
CA VAL A 73 4.84 -5.04 10.03
C VAL A 73 3.85 -5.45 8.93
N THR A 74 3.09 -4.54 8.37
CA THR A 74 2.13 -4.84 7.29
C THR A 74 2.80 -5.03 5.93
N LEU A 75 3.94 -4.36 5.68
CA LEU A 75 4.65 -4.45 4.40
C LEU A 75 5.64 -5.62 4.33
N VAL A 76 6.17 -6.09 5.46
CA VAL A 76 7.10 -7.22 5.50
C VAL A 76 6.56 -8.45 4.76
N PRO A 77 5.30 -8.90 4.96
CA PRO A 77 4.75 -10.03 4.21
C PRO A 77 4.68 -9.80 2.69
N VAL A 78 4.56 -8.55 2.26
CA VAL A 78 4.48 -8.18 0.83
C VAL A 78 5.86 -8.26 0.17
N TYR A 79 6.90 -7.82 0.85
CA TYR A 79 8.27 -7.76 0.31
C TYR A 79 9.08 -9.05 0.56
N HIS A 80 8.79 -9.78 1.64
CA HIS A 80 9.62 -10.91 2.03
C HIS A 80 9.25 -12.19 1.28
N PRO A 81 10.19 -12.85 0.57
CA PRO A 81 9.89 -14.01 -0.28
C PRO A 81 9.40 -15.24 0.50
N VAL A 82 9.70 -15.36 1.79
CA VAL A 82 9.20 -16.46 2.65
C VAL A 82 7.69 -16.35 2.87
N PHE A 83 7.17 -15.14 3.02
CA PHE A 83 5.74 -14.89 3.24
C PHE A 83 4.98 -14.72 1.92
N ASN A 84 5.64 -14.17 0.91
CA ASN A 84 5.04 -13.94 -0.40
C ASN A 84 5.45 -15.07 -1.37
N ARG A 85 4.67 -16.14 -1.37
CA ARG A 85 4.91 -17.31 -2.25
C ARG A 85 4.47 -17.07 -3.70
N HIS A 86 3.72 -16.00 -3.94
CA HIS A 86 3.24 -15.65 -5.27
C HIS A 86 4.06 -14.51 -5.86
N VAL A 87 4.34 -14.62 -7.16
CA VAL A 87 4.97 -13.52 -7.89
C VAL A 87 3.98 -12.36 -7.97
N VAL A 88 4.36 -11.23 -7.39
CA VAL A 88 3.59 -9.99 -7.50
C VAL A 88 3.86 -9.37 -8.88
N THR A 89 2.81 -9.21 -9.67
CA THR A 89 2.90 -8.64 -11.02
C THR A 89 2.94 -7.11 -10.98
N ASP A 90 3.46 -6.51 -12.04
CA ASP A 90 3.46 -5.04 -12.19
C ASP A 90 2.04 -4.46 -12.15
N ARG A 91 1.07 -5.17 -12.73
CA ARG A 91 -0.34 -4.80 -12.66
C ARG A 91 -0.88 -4.75 -11.23
N GLN A 92 -0.54 -5.76 -10.42
CA GLN A 92 -0.97 -5.82 -9.01
C GLN A 92 -0.39 -4.67 -8.19
N ILE A 93 0.90 -4.38 -8.35
CA ILE A 93 1.56 -3.25 -7.67
C ILE A 93 0.98 -1.92 -8.13
N ARG A 94 0.69 -1.75 -9.41
CA ARG A 94 0.05 -0.52 -9.91
C ARG A 94 -1.35 -0.32 -9.34
N GLN A 95 -2.15 -1.38 -9.26
CA GLN A 95 -3.49 -1.33 -8.64
C GLN A 95 -3.40 -0.96 -7.15
N ALA A 96 -2.48 -1.58 -6.40
CA ALA A 96 -2.23 -1.25 -5.01
C ALA A 96 -1.74 0.20 -4.83
N SER A 97 -0.87 0.67 -5.73
CA SER A 97 -0.38 2.05 -5.74
C SER A 97 -1.49 3.06 -6.01
N MET A 98 -2.40 2.77 -6.94
CA MET A 98 -3.58 3.61 -7.19
C MET A 98 -4.48 3.71 -5.96
N PHE A 99 -4.72 2.60 -5.27
CA PHE A 99 -5.48 2.59 -4.02
C PHE A 99 -4.80 3.45 -2.96
N MET A 100 -3.49 3.31 -2.77
CA MET A 100 -2.71 4.13 -1.83
C MET A 100 -2.73 5.62 -2.20
N ALA A 101 -2.68 5.95 -3.48
CA ALA A 101 -2.81 7.33 -3.93
C ALA A 101 -4.17 7.94 -3.54
N LEU A 102 -5.25 7.17 -3.66
CA LEU A 102 -6.59 7.60 -3.21
C LEU A 102 -6.65 7.82 -1.70
N VAL A 103 -6.02 6.94 -0.91
CA VAL A 103 -5.92 7.09 0.54
C VAL A 103 -5.17 8.38 0.91
N ILE A 104 -4.04 8.64 0.24
CA ILE A 104 -3.25 9.87 0.45
C ILE A 104 -4.07 11.12 0.09
N MET A 105 -4.78 11.11 -1.02
CA MET A 105 -5.66 12.22 -1.42
C MET A 105 -6.76 12.46 -0.38
N HIS A 106 -7.33 11.40 0.18
CA HIS A 106 -8.32 11.50 1.26
C HIS A 106 -7.70 12.13 2.50
N ASN A 107 -6.55 11.63 2.95
CA ASN A 107 -5.85 12.14 4.13
C ASN A 107 -5.44 13.61 3.95
N LYS A 108 -4.99 13.98 2.75
CA LYS A 108 -4.70 15.37 2.42
C LYS A 108 -5.95 16.26 2.50
N LYS A 109 -7.10 15.80 1.99
CA LYS A 109 -8.37 16.55 2.10
C LYS A 109 -8.79 16.73 3.56
N VAL A 110 -8.62 15.71 4.40
CA VAL A 110 -8.88 15.83 5.84
C VAL A 110 -7.97 16.89 6.44
N LEU A 111 -6.68 16.84 6.15
CA LEU A 111 -5.71 17.83 6.64
C LEU A 111 -6.07 19.25 6.19
N ASP A 112 -6.34 19.46 4.91
CA ASP A 112 -6.73 20.78 4.36
C ASP A 112 -8.02 21.30 5.02
N ARG A 113 -8.95 20.41 5.35
CA ARG A 113 -10.21 20.76 6.04
C ARG A 113 -9.95 21.23 7.47
N VAL A 114 -9.14 20.51 8.24
CA VAL A 114 -8.85 20.89 9.63
C VAL A 114 -7.99 22.13 9.70
N GLU A 115 -7.09 22.33 8.78
CA GLU A 115 -6.28 23.56 8.69
C GLU A 115 -7.13 24.80 8.42
N ARG A 116 -8.16 24.67 7.58
CA ARG A 116 -9.13 25.75 7.34
C ARG A 116 -10.09 26.01 8.50
N ASN A 117 -10.29 25.06 9.37
CA ASN A 117 -11.19 25.15 10.53
C ASN A 117 -10.42 25.06 11.84
N ILE A 118 -9.27 25.67 11.91
CA ILE A 118 -8.36 25.58 13.05
C ILE A 118 -9.00 26.07 14.37
N ASP A 119 -9.93 27.01 14.32
CA ASP A 119 -10.66 27.51 15.48
C ASP A 119 -11.55 26.43 16.11
N LYS A 120 -12.12 25.55 15.29
CA LYS A 120 -12.96 24.43 15.73
C LYS A 120 -12.16 23.14 16.00
N CYS A 121 -10.97 23.05 15.42
CA CYS A 121 -10.11 21.89 15.47
C CYS A 121 -8.65 22.31 15.71
N PRO A 122 -8.33 22.83 16.91
CA PRO A 122 -6.99 23.30 17.22
C PRO A 122 -5.97 22.16 17.26
N LYS A 123 -4.71 22.51 17.02
CA LYS A 123 -3.59 21.58 17.21
C LYS A 123 -3.44 21.22 18.68
N ILE A 124 -3.09 19.95 18.94
CA ILE A 124 -2.75 19.46 20.26
C ILE A 124 -1.28 19.78 20.53
N SER A 125 -1.01 20.60 21.54
CA SER A 125 0.34 21.11 21.86
C SER A 125 1.29 20.06 22.43
N THR A 126 0.78 18.88 22.85
CA THR A 126 1.54 17.80 23.50
C THR A 126 1.97 16.68 22.56
N LEU A 127 1.67 16.81 21.31
CA LEU A 127 2.08 15.88 20.25
C LEU A 127 3.23 16.52 19.45
#